data_d5e3be9038b5d749c483b00f3182cff4
#
_entry.id   d5e3be9038b5d749c483b00f3182cff4
#
_cell.length_a   1.000
_cell.length_b   1.000
_cell.length_c   1.000
_cell.angle_alpha   90.00
_cell.angle_beta   90.00
_cell.angle_gamma   90.00
#
_symmetry.space_group_name_H-M   'P 1'
#
loop_
_entity.id
_entity.type
_entity.pdbx_description
1 polymer ?
#
loop_
_entity_poly.entity_id
_entity_poly.type
_entity_poly.pdbx_seq_one_letter_code
_entity_poly.pdbx_strand_id
1 'polypeptide(L)'
;MKPEVASFLDYVANAPTVFQAVQQACGMLDAAGFTRLNEHATWTVVPSGRYYVTRNRSAVVAFTVPENGFTHCQIVASHGDSPTFKLKAHAEGEAAGAYIRLDVERYGGMIMSTWFDKPLSIAGRALVRENGKLVTKLIDLGRDAALIPNMPIHFNRDINNGYSYNPQVDMLPLFGDKDAKGALAAEVAAKAGVPEADVVACDLFLYNRTPASVWGAHEEFFSCPRIDDLECAYTSLAAFIAAPTDSHVNVCAIFDNEEVGSLSKQGADSTLLSDVLSRALSSLGLSDAQIRAALSSSFMVSADNAHAVHPNHPEKYDELNRTFMNGGVVIKHNANQKYTTDAVSDSIFAEICAKAGVPVQHFANRSDILGGSTLGNLSNAHVSMNTVDIGLAQLAMHSSYETAGCADVEHMIRALTAFYQTNVVTLADGDYQLS
;
A
#
# COMPACT_ATOMS: atom_id res chain seq x y z
N MET A 1 -19.26 -3.52 -14.88
CA MET A 1 -18.16 -3.12 -13.97
C MET A 1 -18.26 -1.62 -13.71
N LYS A 2 -18.18 -1.14 -12.45
CA LYS A 2 -18.18 0.28 -12.07
C LYS A 2 -16.90 0.98 -12.53
N PRO A 3 -16.95 2.28 -12.89
CA PRO A 3 -15.77 3.03 -13.35
C PRO A 3 -14.64 3.07 -12.32
N GLU A 4 -14.96 3.20 -11.03
CA GLU A 4 -14.00 3.26 -9.92
C GLU A 4 -13.22 1.95 -9.80
N VAL A 5 -13.92 0.81 -9.94
CA VAL A 5 -13.29 -0.51 -9.95
C VAL A 5 -12.40 -0.67 -11.18
N ALA A 6 -12.87 -0.25 -12.36
CA ALA A 6 -12.07 -0.33 -13.58
C ALA A 6 -10.75 0.46 -13.45
N SER A 7 -10.83 1.67 -12.92
CA SER A 7 -9.66 2.53 -12.73
C SER A 7 -8.70 1.98 -11.67
N PHE A 8 -9.22 1.40 -10.58
CA PHE A 8 -8.42 0.71 -9.59
C PHE A 8 -7.70 -0.52 -10.18
N LEU A 9 -8.41 -1.36 -10.94
CA LEU A 9 -7.81 -2.54 -11.56
C LEU A 9 -6.75 -2.18 -12.60
N ASP A 10 -6.92 -1.06 -13.33
CA ASP A 10 -5.88 -0.52 -14.21
C ASP A 10 -4.65 -0.05 -13.41
N TYR A 11 -4.85 0.63 -12.28
CA TYR A 11 -3.76 1.02 -11.38
C TYR A 11 -2.98 -0.22 -10.91
N VAL A 12 -3.65 -1.27 -10.43
CA VAL A 12 -3.02 -2.53 -10.00
C VAL A 12 -2.25 -3.21 -11.13
N ALA A 13 -2.82 -3.25 -12.34
CA ALA A 13 -2.18 -3.85 -13.51
C ALA A 13 -0.83 -3.17 -13.85
N ASN A 14 -0.72 -1.87 -13.61
CA ASN A 14 0.47 -1.06 -13.85
C ASN A 14 1.37 -0.88 -12.62
N ALA A 15 1.05 -1.51 -11.49
CA ALA A 15 1.77 -1.43 -10.23
C ALA A 15 2.29 -2.80 -9.73
N PRO A 16 3.16 -3.50 -10.49
CA PRO A 16 3.63 -4.84 -10.12
C PRO A 16 4.46 -4.86 -8.83
N THR A 17 5.09 -3.75 -8.44
CA THR A 17 5.81 -3.57 -7.16
C THR A 17 5.58 -2.17 -6.62
N VAL A 18 5.97 -1.93 -5.37
CA VAL A 18 5.89 -0.61 -4.73
C VAL A 18 6.55 0.51 -5.56
N PHE A 19 7.62 0.21 -6.30
CA PHE A 19 8.29 1.21 -7.14
C PHE A 19 7.40 1.69 -8.29
N GLN A 20 6.71 0.76 -8.96
CA GLN A 20 5.76 1.09 -10.02
C GLN A 20 4.47 1.69 -9.43
N ALA A 21 4.01 1.24 -8.25
CA ALA A 21 2.87 1.83 -7.56
C ALA A 21 3.09 3.32 -7.28
N VAL A 22 4.26 3.69 -6.73
CA VAL A 22 4.63 5.09 -6.51
C VAL A 22 4.83 5.83 -7.82
N GLN A 23 5.34 5.18 -8.88
CA GLN A 23 5.41 5.82 -10.21
C GLN A 23 4.01 6.15 -10.74
N GLN A 24 3.03 5.24 -10.62
CA GLN A 24 1.65 5.50 -11.00
C GLN A 24 1.06 6.65 -10.17
N ALA A 25 1.27 6.64 -8.85
CA ALA A 25 0.82 7.71 -7.97
C ALA A 25 1.41 9.08 -8.38
N CYS A 26 2.71 9.13 -8.68
CA CYS A 26 3.35 10.35 -9.19
C CYS A 26 2.74 10.80 -10.53
N GLY A 27 2.45 9.86 -11.44
CA GLY A 27 1.80 10.17 -12.73
C GLY A 27 0.41 10.78 -12.54
N MET A 28 -0.40 10.26 -11.59
CA MET A 28 -1.71 10.83 -11.25
C MET A 28 -1.57 12.25 -10.65
N LEU A 29 -0.59 12.47 -9.77
CA LEU A 29 -0.30 13.77 -9.19
C LEU A 29 0.19 14.78 -10.24
N ASP A 30 1.09 14.37 -11.13
CA ASP A 30 1.59 15.22 -12.23
C ASP A 30 0.42 15.63 -13.17
N ALA A 31 -0.43 14.67 -13.54
CA ALA A 31 -1.61 14.93 -14.37
C ALA A 31 -2.62 15.88 -13.69
N ALA A 32 -2.69 15.84 -12.34
CA ALA A 32 -3.51 16.74 -11.54
C ALA A 32 -2.84 18.10 -11.25
N GLY A 33 -1.65 18.38 -11.79
CA GLY A 33 -0.95 19.66 -11.68
C GLY A 33 -0.18 19.87 -10.38
N PHE A 34 0.19 18.79 -9.67
CA PHE A 34 1.04 18.90 -8.48
C PHE A 34 2.50 19.15 -8.88
N THR A 35 3.19 19.97 -8.08
CA THR A 35 4.61 20.25 -8.24
C THR A 35 5.43 19.26 -7.42
N ARG A 36 6.34 18.55 -8.09
CA ARG A 36 7.27 17.66 -7.40
C ARG A 36 8.35 18.46 -6.70
N LEU A 37 8.53 18.26 -5.40
CA LEU A 37 9.59 18.82 -4.59
C LEU A 37 10.78 17.86 -4.51
N ASN A 38 11.99 18.41 -4.54
CA ASN A 38 13.21 17.64 -4.29
C ASN A 38 13.46 17.57 -2.77
N GLU A 39 13.46 16.37 -2.21
CA GLU A 39 13.70 16.17 -0.78
C GLU A 39 15.06 16.74 -0.30
N HIS A 40 16.08 16.78 -1.17
CA HIS A 40 17.42 17.27 -0.86
C HIS A 40 17.61 18.77 -1.09
N ALA A 41 16.56 19.51 -1.48
CA ALA A 41 16.60 20.95 -1.71
C ALA A 41 15.79 21.71 -0.66
N THR A 42 16.03 23.02 -0.55
CA THR A 42 15.13 23.93 0.17
C THR A 42 13.83 24.09 -0.60
N TRP A 43 12.71 24.11 0.10
CA TRP A 43 11.39 24.26 -0.52
C TRP A 43 10.87 25.68 -0.43
N THR A 44 10.14 26.10 -1.46
CA THR A 44 9.28 27.27 -1.44
C THR A 44 7.85 26.81 -1.63
N VAL A 45 7.11 26.78 -0.54
CA VAL A 45 5.69 26.40 -0.49
C VAL A 45 4.86 27.68 -0.37
N VAL A 46 3.80 27.79 -1.14
CA VAL A 46 2.93 28.98 -1.17
C VAL A 46 1.47 28.59 -0.95
N PRO A 47 0.60 29.50 -0.48
CA PRO A 47 -0.85 29.32 -0.45
C PRO A 47 -1.40 28.89 -1.82
N SER A 48 -2.48 28.12 -1.84
CA SER A 48 -3.07 27.47 -3.01
C SER A 48 -2.15 26.50 -3.76
N GLY A 49 -0.95 26.21 -3.22
CA GLY A 49 0.01 25.31 -3.83
C GLY A 49 -0.35 23.84 -3.65
N ARG A 50 0.05 23.02 -4.63
CA ARG A 50 -0.15 21.56 -4.66
C ARG A 50 1.20 20.91 -4.88
N TYR A 51 1.64 20.07 -3.97
CA TYR A 51 3.01 19.55 -3.95
C TYR A 51 3.06 18.07 -3.62
N TYR A 52 4.13 17.39 -4.05
CA TYR A 52 4.47 16.07 -3.57
C TYR A 52 5.99 15.85 -3.50
N VAL A 53 6.41 14.95 -2.64
CA VAL A 53 7.79 14.50 -2.48
C VAL A 53 7.84 12.98 -2.45
N THR A 54 8.92 12.40 -2.98
CA THR A 54 9.15 10.95 -2.93
C THR A 54 10.43 10.65 -2.15
N ARG A 55 10.40 9.59 -1.35
CA ARG A 55 11.59 9.04 -0.68
C ARG A 55 11.86 7.63 -1.21
N ASN A 56 13.11 7.35 -1.56
CA ASN A 56 13.54 6.05 -2.11
C ASN A 56 12.83 5.59 -3.40
N ARG A 57 12.02 6.42 -4.03
CA ARG A 57 11.10 6.09 -5.14
C ARG A 57 10.08 5.00 -4.79
N SER A 58 9.87 4.74 -3.52
CA SER A 58 8.95 3.72 -3.02
C SER A 58 7.98 4.24 -1.96
N ALA A 59 8.10 5.50 -1.56
CA ALA A 59 7.11 6.22 -0.77
C ALA A 59 6.86 7.60 -1.37
N VAL A 60 5.65 8.13 -1.19
CA VAL A 60 5.24 9.46 -1.64
C VAL A 60 4.39 10.14 -0.57
N VAL A 61 4.64 11.43 -0.33
CA VAL A 61 3.78 12.30 0.48
C VAL A 61 3.38 13.48 -0.39
N ALA A 62 2.08 13.64 -0.62
CA ALA A 62 1.51 14.76 -1.35
C ALA A 62 0.70 15.65 -0.41
N PHE A 63 0.67 16.96 -0.66
CA PHE A 63 -0.09 17.90 0.15
C PHE A 63 -0.60 19.08 -0.67
N THR A 64 -1.73 19.63 -0.22
CA THR A 64 -2.34 20.85 -0.77
C THR A 64 -2.45 21.90 0.33
N VAL A 65 -2.17 23.14 0.00
CA VAL A 65 -2.20 24.27 0.93
C VAL A 65 -3.41 25.14 0.61
N PRO A 66 -4.28 25.48 1.59
CA PRO A 66 -5.40 26.37 1.35
C PRO A 66 -4.94 27.78 0.99
N GLU A 67 -5.81 28.56 0.32
CA GLU A 67 -5.54 29.95 -0.01
C GLU A 67 -5.48 30.83 1.24
N ASN A 68 -6.42 30.59 2.14
CA ASN A 68 -6.52 31.31 3.42
C ASN A 68 -5.81 30.53 4.52
N GLY A 69 -5.46 31.17 5.62
CA GLY A 69 -4.73 30.53 6.73
C GLY A 69 -5.41 29.22 7.22
N PHE A 70 -4.62 28.37 7.83
CA PHE A 70 -5.03 27.08 8.37
C PHE A 70 -4.53 26.92 9.81
N THR A 71 -5.09 25.96 10.54
CA THR A 71 -4.72 25.65 11.93
C THR A 71 -4.21 24.22 12.11
N HIS A 72 -4.45 23.33 11.14
CA HIS A 72 -4.15 21.89 11.23
C HIS A 72 -4.00 21.25 9.85
N CYS A 73 -3.61 19.99 9.84
CA CYS A 73 -3.56 19.12 8.68
C CYS A 73 -4.60 17.99 8.80
N GLN A 74 -5.15 17.56 7.67
CA GLN A 74 -5.93 16.33 7.56
C GLN A 74 -5.20 15.34 6.64
N ILE A 75 -4.88 14.17 7.18
CA ILE A 75 -3.93 13.24 6.60
C ILE A 75 -4.62 11.92 6.33
N VAL A 76 -4.45 11.36 5.15
CA VAL A 76 -4.73 9.94 4.89
C VAL A 76 -3.41 9.25 4.57
N ALA A 77 -3.13 8.16 5.27
CA ALA A 77 -1.93 7.38 5.13
C ALA A 77 -2.26 5.93 4.78
N SER A 78 -1.54 5.36 3.83
CA SER A 78 -1.67 3.98 3.32
C SER A 78 -0.29 3.44 2.96
N HIS A 79 -0.19 2.19 2.45
CA HIS A 79 1.08 1.66 1.95
C HIS A 79 0.98 1.14 0.53
N GLY A 80 2.13 0.97 -0.13
CA GLY A 80 2.18 0.58 -1.55
C GLY A 80 2.89 -0.74 -1.79
N ASP A 81 3.48 -1.35 -0.77
CA ASP A 81 4.08 -2.67 -0.83
C ASP A 81 3.04 -3.77 -0.56
N SER A 82 3.36 -5.01 -0.89
CA SER A 82 2.49 -6.19 -0.72
C SER A 82 3.36 -7.42 -0.53
N PRO A 83 2.89 -8.49 0.15
CA PRO A 83 3.66 -9.70 0.34
C PRO A 83 4.04 -10.36 -0.98
N THR A 84 5.32 -10.72 -1.09
CA THR A 84 5.86 -11.33 -2.30
C THR A 84 7.18 -12.08 -2.02
N PHE A 85 7.85 -12.53 -3.08
CA PHE A 85 9.20 -13.07 -3.04
C PHE A 85 10.17 -12.06 -3.67
N LYS A 86 11.22 -11.68 -2.89
CA LYS A 86 12.32 -10.86 -3.36
C LYS A 86 13.43 -11.75 -3.90
N LEU A 87 13.97 -11.42 -5.08
CA LEU A 87 15.15 -12.08 -5.61
C LEU A 87 16.38 -11.69 -4.79
N LYS A 88 17.20 -12.68 -4.42
CA LYS A 88 18.48 -12.43 -3.75
C LYS A 88 19.50 -11.84 -4.72
N ALA A 89 20.59 -11.28 -4.21
CA ALA A 89 21.60 -10.59 -5.01
C ALA A 89 22.21 -11.47 -6.11
N HIS A 90 22.38 -12.77 -5.84
CA HIS A 90 22.80 -13.80 -6.80
C HIS A 90 21.67 -14.79 -6.95
N ALA A 91 20.70 -14.48 -7.82
CA ALA A 91 19.44 -15.21 -7.87
C ALA A 91 19.49 -16.47 -8.76
N GLU A 92 20.26 -16.48 -9.85
CA GLU A 92 20.27 -17.65 -10.75
C GLU A 92 21.07 -18.82 -10.16
N GLY A 93 20.43 -20.00 -10.11
CA GLY A 93 21.04 -21.23 -9.64
C GLY A 93 20.68 -22.42 -10.52
N GLU A 94 21.65 -23.30 -10.78
CA GLU A 94 21.41 -24.56 -11.48
C GLU A 94 20.62 -25.54 -10.60
N ALA A 95 19.68 -26.26 -11.19
CA ALA A 95 18.84 -27.23 -10.51
C ALA A 95 18.75 -28.53 -11.31
N ALA A 96 18.97 -29.68 -10.63
CA ALA A 96 18.87 -31.04 -11.19
C ALA A 96 19.69 -31.27 -12.49
N GLY A 97 20.70 -30.45 -12.76
CA GLY A 97 21.52 -30.52 -13.97
C GLY A 97 20.83 -30.18 -15.29
N ALA A 98 19.58 -29.72 -15.22
CA ALA A 98 18.76 -29.48 -16.41
C ALA A 98 18.04 -28.13 -16.41
N TYR A 99 17.97 -27.43 -15.28
CA TYR A 99 17.15 -26.25 -15.10
C TYR A 99 17.94 -25.10 -14.48
N ILE A 100 17.43 -23.87 -14.71
CA ILE A 100 17.79 -22.67 -13.95
C ILE A 100 16.58 -22.31 -13.08
N ARG A 101 16.83 -22.17 -11.79
CA ARG A 101 15.87 -21.66 -10.81
C ARG A 101 16.35 -20.36 -10.21
N LEU A 102 15.43 -19.60 -9.61
CA LEU A 102 15.75 -18.35 -8.94
C LEU A 102 15.80 -18.56 -7.42
N ASP A 103 16.83 -18.03 -6.78
CA ASP A 103 16.94 -17.97 -5.32
C ASP A 103 16.22 -16.72 -4.82
N VAL A 104 15.19 -16.92 -3.99
CA VAL A 104 14.31 -15.88 -3.47
C VAL A 104 14.16 -15.97 -1.97
N GLU A 105 13.77 -14.88 -1.36
CA GLU A 105 13.37 -14.81 0.05
C GLU A 105 11.97 -14.22 0.17
N ARG A 106 11.26 -14.57 1.24
CA ARG A 106 9.95 -14.01 1.53
C ARG A 106 10.07 -12.52 1.88
N TYR A 107 9.21 -11.73 1.32
CA TYR A 107 8.94 -10.36 1.71
C TYR A 107 7.53 -10.31 2.29
N GLY A 108 7.42 -10.06 3.60
CA GLY A 108 6.16 -10.09 4.34
C GLY A 108 5.61 -11.49 4.65
N GLY A 109 4.44 -11.50 5.26
CA GLY A 109 3.69 -12.70 5.64
C GLY A 109 2.71 -13.10 4.55
N MET A 110 2.95 -14.21 3.84
CA MET A 110 2.13 -14.63 2.70
C MET A 110 1.51 -16.01 2.86
N ILE A 111 0.42 -16.26 2.15
CA ILE A 111 -0.17 -17.60 1.97
C ILE A 111 0.61 -18.29 0.85
N MET A 112 1.67 -19.04 1.18
CA MET A 112 2.61 -19.62 0.22
C MET A 112 1.93 -20.53 -0.81
N SER A 113 0.91 -21.31 -0.41
CA SER A 113 0.18 -22.23 -1.31
C SER A 113 -0.43 -21.56 -2.53
N THR A 114 -0.72 -20.27 -2.45
CA THR A 114 -1.36 -19.51 -3.54
C THR A 114 -0.41 -19.09 -4.65
N TRP A 115 0.90 -19.28 -4.46
CA TRP A 115 1.94 -18.92 -5.41
C TRP A 115 2.32 -20.04 -6.39
N PHE A 116 1.90 -21.28 -6.10
CA PHE A 116 2.20 -22.41 -6.97
C PHE A 116 1.41 -22.39 -8.28
N ASP A 117 2.01 -22.93 -9.32
CA ASP A 117 1.46 -23.24 -10.65
C ASP A 117 0.81 -22.02 -11.36
N LYS A 118 1.27 -20.81 -11.00
CA LYS A 118 0.78 -19.56 -11.59
C LYS A 118 1.82 -18.91 -12.48
N PRO A 119 1.40 -18.19 -13.53
CA PRO A 119 2.32 -17.39 -14.32
C PRO A 119 2.87 -16.24 -13.46
N LEU A 120 4.18 -16.23 -13.22
CA LEU A 120 4.87 -15.19 -12.49
C LEU A 120 5.78 -14.38 -13.42
N SER A 121 5.95 -13.11 -13.08
CA SER A 121 6.97 -12.27 -13.69
C SER A 121 7.85 -11.61 -12.64
N ILE A 122 8.81 -10.80 -13.10
CA ILE A 122 9.81 -10.14 -12.28
C ILE A 122 9.75 -8.65 -12.58
N ALA A 123 9.60 -7.84 -11.54
CA ALA A 123 9.64 -6.39 -11.62
C ALA A 123 10.38 -5.79 -10.42
N GLY A 124 10.65 -4.49 -10.50
CA GLY A 124 11.33 -3.77 -9.43
C GLY A 124 12.16 -2.62 -9.97
N ARG A 125 13.41 -2.50 -9.50
CA ARG A 125 14.35 -1.49 -9.96
C ARG A 125 15.75 -2.04 -10.12
N ALA A 126 16.55 -1.39 -11.00
CA ALA A 126 17.98 -1.58 -11.12
C ALA A 126 18.71 -0.23 -10.95
N LEU A 127 19.86 -0.24 -10.29
CA LEU A 127 20.81 0.86 -10.30
C LEU A 127 21.82 0.58 -11.40
N VAL A 128 21.98 1.54 -12.31
CA VAL A 128 22.87 1.42 -13.47
C VAL A 128 23.90 2.54 -13.50
N ARG A 129 25.07 2.29 -14.10
CA ARG A 129 26.04 3.34 -14.42
C ARG A 129 25.62 4.02 -15.72
N GLU A 130 25.44 5.31 -15.67
CA GLU A 130 25.10 6.13 -16.84
C GLU A 130 25.81 7.50 -16.73
N ASN A 131 26.71 7.79 -17.65
CA ASN A 131 27.45 9.06 -17.69
C ASN A 131 28.16 9.43 -16.35
N GLY A 132 28.80 8.46 -15.71
CA GLY A 132 29.50 8.63 -14.42
C GLY A 132 28.59 8.77 -13.20
N LYS A 133 27.29 8.52 -13.36
CA LYS A 133 26.29 8.57 -12.28
C LYS A 133 25.72 7.17 -12.01
N LEU A 134 25.19 6.97 -10.81
CA LEU A 134 24.30 5.84 -10.51
C LEU A 134 22.87 6.32 -10.69
N VAL A 135 22.14 5.70 -11.62
CA VAL A 135 20.77 6.08 -11.98
C VAL A 135 19.85 4.89 -11.71
N THR A 136 18.70 5.15 -11.12
CA THR A 136 17.65 4.14 -10.91
C THR A 136 16.79 4.02 -12.16
N LYS A 137 16.66 2.79 -12.68
CA LYS A 137 15.71 2.42 -13.74
C LYS A 137 14.67 1.46 -13.17
N LEU A 138 13.41 1.67 -13.52
CA LEU A 138 12.36 0.70 -13.19
C LEU A 138 12.43 -0.46 -14.18
N ILE A 139 12.28 -1.65 -13.65
CA ILE A 139 12.36 -2.91 -14.40
C ILE A 139 11.01 -3.62 -14.29
N ASP A 140 10.49 -4.06 -15.41
CA ASP A 140 9.40 -5.02 -15.50
C ASP A 140 9.64 -5.91 -16.72
N LEU A 141 9.78 -7.20 -16.52
CA LEU A 141 9.92 -8.14 -17.64
C LEU A 141 8.64 -8.17 -18.49
N GLY A 142 7.47 -7.99 -17.86
CA GLY A 142 6.19 -7.81 -18.55
C GLY A 142 5.70 -9.05 -19.30
N ARG A 143 6.27 -10.22 -19.01
CA ARG A 143 5.94 -11.53 -19.61
C ARG A 143 5.86 -12.59 -18.53
N ASP A 144 5.29 -13.73 -18.83
CA ASP A 144 5.39 -14.92 -17.99
C ASP A 144 6.84 -15.40 -18.02
N ALA A 145 7.53 -15.22 -16.88
CA ALA A 145 8.98 -15.42 -16.79
C ALA A 145 9.36 -16.59 -15.88
N ALA A 146 8.54 -16.89 -14.90
CA ALA A 146 8.86 -17.91 -13.91
C ALA A 146 7.58 -18.61 -13.40
N LEU A 147 7.77 -19.75 -12.76
CA LEU A 147 6.70 -20.52 -12.15
C LEU A 147 7.26 -21.27 -10.93
N ILE A 148 6.53 -21.31 -9.82
CA ILE A 148 6.83 -22.17 -8.68
C ILE A 148 6.03 -23.46 -8.87
N PRO A 149 6.66 -24.60 -9.19
CA PRO A 149 5.94 -25.84 -9.47
C PRO A 149 5.54 -26.56 -8.18
N ASN A 150 4.32 -27.03 -8.10
CA ASN A 150 3.94 -28.00 -7.07
C ASN A 150 4.65 -29.33 -7.23
N MET A 151 4.89 -30.01 -6.12
CA MET A 151 5.28 -31.41 -6.15
C MET A 151 4.06 -32.27 -6.56
N PRO A 152 4.20 -33.22 -7.50
CA PRO A 152 3.08 -34.11 -7.85
C PRO A 152 2.58 -34.87 -6.63
N ILE A 153 1.26 -35.06 -6.55
CA ILE A 153 0.61 -35.77 -5.44
C ILE A 153 1.20 -37.15 -5.16
N HIS A 154 1.75 -37.80 -6.21
CA HIS A 154 2.39 -39.14 -6.09
C HIS A 154 3.65 -39.14 -5.23
N PHE A 155 4.36 -37.98 -5.16
CA PHE A 155 5.58 -37.83 -4.38
C PHE A 155 5.36 -37.01 -3.09
N ASN A 156 4.19 -36.39 -2.92
CA ASN A 156 3.82 -35.68 -1.71
C ASN A 156 2.35 -35.96 -1.36
N ARG A 157 2.06 -37.15 -0.81
CA ARG A 157 0.72 -37.59 -0.48
C ARG A 157 0.10 -36.83 0.68
N ASP A 158 0.93 -36.18 1.50
CA ASP A 158 0.48 -35.41 2.66
C ASP A 158 0.17 -33.95 2.35
N ILE A 159 0.26 -33.53 1.08
CA ILE A 159 0.04 -32.13 0.67
C ILE A 159 -1.31 -31.59 1.15
N ASN A 160 -2.35 -32.43 1.20
CA ASN A 160 -3.69 -32.04 1.65
C ASN A 160 -3.94 -32.30 3.15
N ASN A 161 -2.94 -32.76 3.89
CA ASN A 161 -3.01 -33.16 5.29
C ASN A 161 -2.24 -32.22 6.23
N GLY A 162 -2.08 -30.94 5.87
CA GLY A 162 -1.38 -29.94 6.68
C GLY A 162 0.13 -29.86 6.38
N TYR A 163 0.53 -30.07 5.13
CA TYR A 163 1.92 -29.91 4.71
C TYR A 163 2.44 -28.48 4.97
N SER A 164 3.60 -28.39 5.61
CA SER A 164 4.27 -27.12 5.89
C SER A 164 5.34 -26.83 4.84
N TYR A 165 5.13 -25.79 4.05
CA TYR A 165 6.09 -25.38 3.02
C TYR A 165 7.38 -24.81 3.61
N ASN A 166 8.52 -25.26 3.09
CA ASN A 166 9.82 -24.66 3.38
C ASN A 166 10.19 -23.67 2.27
N PRO A 167 10.28 -22.36 2.56
CA PRO A 167 10.55 -21.34 1.54
C PRO A 167 11.83 -21.59 0.73
N GLN A 168 12.90 -22.13 1.38
CA GLN A 168 14.18 -22.38 0.73
C GLN A 168 14.17 -23.64 -0.17
N VAL A 169 13.19 -24.51 -0.01
CA VAL A 169 13.11 -25.80 -0.75
C VAL A 169 11.96 -25.78 -1.74
N ASP A 170 10.76 -25.38 -1.28
CA ASP A 170 9.52 -25.54 -2.04
C ASP A 170 9.19 -24.32 -2.90
N MET A 171 9.70 -23.12 -2.56
CA MET A 171 9.25 -21.87 -3.15
C MET A 171 10.22 -21.24 -4.16
N LEU A 172 11.26 -21.98 -4.59
CA LEU A 172 12.22 -21.46 -5.55
C LEU A 172 11.68 -21.58 -6.98
N PRO A 173 11.48 -20.45 -7.71
CA PRO A 173 10.85 -20.48 -9.02
C PRO A 173 11.74 -21.13 -10.09
N LEU A 174 11.15 -21.94 -10.92
CA LEU A 174 11.73 -22.37 -12.19
C LEU A 174 11.75 -21.18 -13.14
N PHE A 175 12.90 -20.87 -13.74
CA PHE A 175 13.08 -19.75 -14.66
C PHE A 175 13.32 -20.21 -16.10
N GLY A 176 13.97 -21.35 -16.29
CA GLY A 176 14.23 -21.90 -17.61
C GLY A 176 14.97 -23.24 -17.57
N ASP A 177 15.32 -23.75 -18.74
CA ASP A 177 16.23 -24.88 -18.86
C ASP A 177 17.69 -24.43 -18.62
N LYS A 178 18.65 -25.36 -18.78
CA LYS A 178 20.08 -25.07 -18.55
C LYS A 178 20.64 -23.95 -19.46
N ASP A 179 20.03 -23.72 -20.62
CA ASP A 179 20.50 -22.74 -21.60
C ASP A 179 20.03 -21.31 -21.23
N ALA A 180 19.16 -21.18 -20.22
CA ALA A 180 18.72 -19.90 -19.65
C ALA A 180 19.74 -19.29 -18.65
N LYS A 181 20.90 -19.89 -18.45
CA LYS A 181 21.94 -19.34 -17.56
C LYS A 181 22.41 -17.96 -18.05
N GLY A 182 22.34 -16.96 -17.16
CA GLY A 182 22.65 -15.55 -17.46
C GLY A 182 21.50 -14.76 -18.10
N ALA A 183 20.37 -15.39 -18.42
CA ALA A 183 19.27 -14.74 -19.09
C ALA A 183 18.61 -13.64 -18.23
N LEU A 184 18.53 -13.81 -16.91
CA LEU A 184 17.97 -12.79 -16.03
C LEU A 184 18.79 -11.49 -16.08
N ALA A 185 20.11 -11.59 -16.00
CA ALA A 185 20.99 -10.43 -16.05
C ALA A 185 20.86 -9.70 -17.41
N ALA A 186 20.87 -10.48 -18.50
CA ALA A 186 20.69 -9.94 -19.87
C ALA A 186 19.33 -9.23 -20.04
N GLU A 187 18.23 -9.83 -19.55
CA GLU A 187 16.90 -9.21 -19.63
C GLU A 187 16.79 -7.94 -18.78
N VAL A 188 17.34 -7.94 -17.57
CA VAL A 188 17.37 -6.73 -16.71
C VAL A 188 18.15 -5.61 -17.39
N ALA A 189 19.32 -5.91 -17.97
CA ALA A 189 20.12 -4.94 -18.69
C ALA A 189 19.38 -4.38 -19.92
N ALA A 190 18.75 -5.27 -20.70
CA ALA A 190 17.94 -4.87 -21.86
C ALA A 190 16.77 -3.96 -21.44
N LYS A 191 16.02 -4.30 -20.37
CA LYS A 191 14.94 -3.45 -19.84
C LYS A 191 15.45 -2.11 -19.28
N ALA A 192 16.63 -2.11 -18.69
CA ALA A 192 17.28 -0.88 -18.22
C ALA A 192 17.85 -0.02 -19.36
N GLY A 193 18.04 -0.59 -20.56
CA GLY A 193 18.62 0.08 -21.72
C GLY A 193 20.13 0.32 -21.60
N VAL A 194 20.86 -0.59 -20.92
CA VAL A 194 22.30 -0.49 -20.70
C VAL A 194 22.98 -1.86 -20.93
N PRO A 195 24.32 -1.88 -21.15
CA PRO A 195 25.10 -3.12 -21.09
C PRO A 195 24.99 -3.81 -19.72
N GLU A 196 25.07 -5.13 -19.66
CA GLU A 196 25.02 -5.88 -18.40
C GLU A 196 26.07 -5.43 -17.36
N ALA A 197 27.27 -5.10 -17.82
CA ALA A 197 28.37 -4.60 -16.96
C ALA A 197 28.05 -3.25 -16.27
N ASP A 198 27.05 -2.53 -16.76
CA ASP A 198 26.61 -1.27 -16.16
C ASP A 198 25.43 -1.43 -15.20
N VAL A 199 24.85 -2.62 -15.06
CA VAL A 199 23.89 -2.95 -14.00
C VAL A 199 24.70 -3.22 -12.72
N VAL A 200 24.50 -2.38 -11.70
CA VAL A 200 25.29 -2.41 -10.45
C VAL A 200 24.59 -3.25 -9.37
N ALA A 201 23.30 -3.03 -9.19
CA ALA A 201 22.50 -3.71 -8.19
C ALA A 201 21.00 -3.65 -8.57
N CYS A 202 20.22 -4.57 -8.03
CA CYS A 202 18.78 -4.64 -8.27
C CYS A 202 18.02 -4.89 -6.98
N ASP A 203 16.81 -4.33 -6.89
CA ASP A 203 15.74 -4.78 -6.02
C ASP A 203 14.63 -5.33 -6.92
N LEU A 204 14.56 -6.64 -7.07
CA LEU A 204 13.62 -7.33 -7.94
C LEU A 204 12.70 -8.25 -7.13
N PHE A 205 11.44 -8.30 -7.55
CA PHE A 205 10.39 -9.07 -6.88
C PHE A 205 9.61 -9.88 -7.89
N LEU A 206 9.12 -11.04 -7.46
CA LEU A 206 8.12 -11.78 -8.22
C LEU A 206 6.78 -11.08 -8.14
N TYR A 207 5.97 -11.19 -9.17
CA TYR A 207 4.56 -10.82 -9.09
C TYR A 207 3.68 -11.78 -9.90
N ASN A 208 2.47 -12.00 -9.39
CA ASN A 208 1.47 -12.82 -10.06
C ASN A 208 0.89 -12.05 -11.25
N ARG A 209 0.89 -12.66 -12.44
CA ARG A 209 0.37 -12.08 -13.67
C ARG A 209 -1.07 -12.47 -13.99
N THR A 210 -1.72 -13.25 -13.13
CA THR A 210 -3.12 -13.57 -13.34
C THR A 210 -3.94 -12.28 -13.48
N PRO A 211 -4.66 -12.07 -14.59
CA PRO A 211 -5.45 -10.86 -14.79
C PRO A 211 -6.51 -10.68 -13.70
N ALA A 212 -6.84 -9.44 -13.40
CA ALA A 212 -7.98 -9.12 -12.55
C ALA A 212 -9.29 -9.65 -13.16
N SER A 213 -10.22 -10.04 -12.32
CA SER A 213 -11.53 -10.55 -12.72
C SER A 213 -12.62 -9.93 -11.87
N VAL A 214 -13.70 -9.48 -12.51
CA VAL A 214 -14.96 -9.13 -11.84
C VAL A 214 -15.92 -10.29 -11.99
N TRP A 215 -16.53 -10.73 -10.89
CA TRP A 215 -17.32 -11.96 -10.84
C TRP A 215 -18.41 -11.89 -9.76
N GLY A 216 -19.20 -12.97 -9.64
CA GLY A 216 -20.38 -13.04 -8.80
C GLY A 216 -21.64 -13.07 -9.64
N ALA A 217 -22.78 -13.35 -9.02
CA ALA A 217 -24.06 -13.48 -9.73
C ALA A 217 -24.50 -12.14 -10.40
N HIS A 218 -24.06 -11.01 -9.82
CA HIS A 218 -24.37 -9.66 -10.29
C HIS A 218 -23.11 -8.77 -10.36
N GLU A 219 -21.92 -9.36 -10.56
CA GLU A 219 -20.63 -8.66 -10.58
C GLU A 219 -20.31 -7.94 -9.25
N GLU A 220 -20.64 -8.58 -8.12
CA GLU A 220 -20.48 -7.99 -6.78
C GLU A 220 -19.03 -7.95 -6.31
N PHE A 221 -18.17 -8.83 -6.84
CA PHE A 221 -16.81 -9.03 -6.38
C PHE A 221 -15.81 -8.82 -7.49
N PHE A 222 -14.62 -8.43 -7.12
CA PHE A 222 -13.45 -8.52 -7.98
C PHE A 222 -12.33 -9.30 -7.28
N SER A 223 -11.45 -9.89 -8.09
CA SER A 223 -10.23 -10.54 -7.60
C SER A 223 -9.05 -10.06 -8.41
N CYS A 224 -7.96 -9.73 -7.74
CA CYS A 224 -6.69 -9.35 -8.35
C CYS A 224 -5.53 -9.57 -7.36
N PRO A 225 -4.28 -9.53 -7.81
CA PRO A 225 -3.12 -9.48 -6.91
C PRO A 225 -3.04 -8.12 -6.19
N ARG A 226 -2.46 -8.09 -4.98
CA ARG A 226 -2.05 -6.85 -4.27
C ARG A 226 -3.21 -5.89 -3.97
N ILE A 227 -4.38 -6.42 -3.57
CA ILE A 227 -5.47 -5.59 -3.05
C ILE A 227 -4.98 -4.89 -1.80
N ASP A 228 -4.39 -5.63 -0.89
CA ASP A 228 -3.65 -5.13 0.26
C ASP A 228 -2.25 -4.64 -0.18
N ASP A 229 -1.96 -3.33 -0.12
CA ASP A 229 -2.89 -2.25 0.26
C ASP A 229 -3.07 -1.25 -0.91
N LEU A 230 -2.89 -1.73 -2.17
CA LEU A 230 -3.07 -0.86 -3.33
C LEU A 230 -4.50 -0.32 -3.46
N GLU A 231 -5.50 -1.00 -2.86
CA GLU A 231 -6.87 -0.52 -2.84
C GLU A 231 -7.02 0.74 -1.99
N CYS A 232 -6.46 0.74 -0.76
CA CYS A 232 -6.48 1.93 0.07
C CYS A 232 -5.53 3.01 -0.47
N ALA A 233 -4.36 2.64 -0.99
CA ALA A 233 -3.44 3.59 -1.60
C ALA A 233 -4.06 4.33 -2.79
N TYR A 234 -4.71 3.60 -3.71
CA TYR A 234 -5.40 4.19 -4.86
C TYR A 234 -6.59 5.06 -4.45
N THR A 235 -7.46 4.55 -3.57
CA THR A 235 -8.67 5.27 -3.16
C THR A 235 -8.34 6.53 -2.36
N SER A 236 -7.31 6.49 -1.51
CA SER A 236 -6.78 7.63 -0.78
C SER A 236 -6.27 8.72 -1.74
N LEU A 237 -5.49 8.32 -2.72
CA LEU A 237 -4.92 9.24 -3.71
C LEU A 237 -6.01 9.84 -4.62
N ALA A 238 -6.96 9.03 -5.07
CA ALA A 238 -8.08 9.49 -5.92
C ALA A 238 -8.95 10.51 -5.18
N ALA A 239 -9.29 10.23 -3.91
CA ALA A 239 -10.04 11.14 -3.05
C ALA A 239 -9.27 12.44 -2.80
N PHE A 240 -7.97 12.35 -2.51
CA PHE A 240 -7.10 13.50 -2.27
C PHE A 240 -7.01 14.44 -3.49
N ILE A 241 -6.85 13.87 -4.68
CA ILE A 241 -6.76 14.66 -5.92
C ILE A 241 -8.10 15.37 -6.23
N ALA A 242 -9.21 14.72 -5.93
CA ALA A 242 -10.55 15.25 -6.19
C ALA A 242 -11.03 16.28 -5.16
N ALA A 243 -10.48 16.24 -3.94
CA ALA A 243 -10.94 17.11 -2.85
C ALA A 243 -10.43 18.55 -2.99
N PRO A 244 -11.28 19.57 -2.84
CA PRO A 244 -10.84 20.97 -2.68
C PRO A 244 -10.12 21.15 -1.34
N THR A 245 -9.34 22.25 -1.25
CA THR A 245 -8.59 22.60 -0.05
C THR A 245 -9.00 24.01 0.36
N ASP A 246 -9.83 24.14 1.41
CA ASP A 246 -10.42 25.43 1.78
C ASP A 246 -9.93 25.95 3.16
N SER A 247 -9.73 25.09 4.16
CA SER A 247 -9.54 25.52 5.56
C SER A 247 -8.39 24.83 6.29
N HIS A 248 -7.79 23.77 5.73
CA HIS A 248 -6.72 22.99 6.33
C HIS A 248 -5.78 22.43 5.25
N VAL A 249 -4.59 22.00 5.65
CA VAL A 249 -3.67 21.33 4.73
C VAL A 249 -4.10 19.88 4.56
N ASN A 250 -4.48 19.49 3.34
CA ASN A 250 -4.73 18.07 3.02
C ASN A 250 -3.43 17.37 2.69
N VAL A 251 -3.28 16.14 3.18
CA VAL A 251 -2.07 15.31 2.99
C VAL A 251 -2.46 13.89 2.63
N CYS A 252 -1.83 13.34 1.60
CA CYS A 252 -1.91 11.93 1.24
C CYS A 252 -0.51 11.33 1.32
N ALA A 253 -0.32 10.29 2.14
CA ALA A 253 0.94 9.58 2.29
C ALA A 253 0.78 8.12 1.87
N ILE A 254 1.69 7.62 1.03
CA ILE A 254 1.79 6.20 0.67
C ILE A 254 3.18 5.76 1.10
N PHE A 255 3.25 4.90 2.10
CA PHE A 255 4.49 4.37 2.68
C PHE A 255 4.95 3.08 2.00
N ASP A 256 6.14 2.64 2.34
CA ASP A 256 6.76 1.39 1.91
C ASP A 256 7.12 0.53 3.13
N ASN A 257 7.32 -0.76 2.91
CA ASN A 257 7.78 -1.73 3.89
C ASN A 257 6.83 -1.96 5.08
N GLU A 258 5.53 -1.69 4.92
CA GLU A 258 4.54 -2.02 5.95
C GLU A 258 4.58 -3.51 6.26
N GLU A 259 4.58 -4.35 5.23
CA GLU A 259 4.54 -5.82 5.27
C GLU A 259 5.74 -6.47 5.99
N VAL A 260 6.76 -5.69 6.27
CA VAL A 260 7.98 -6.11 6.98
C VAL A 260 8.28 -5.24 8.20
N GLY A 261 7.28 -4.48 8.69
CA GLY A 261 7.32 -3.77 9.96
C GLY A 261 7.70 -2.29 9.90
N SER A 262 7.68 -1.67 8.71
CA SER A 262 7.84 -0.20 8.52
C SER A 262 9.17 0.42 8.98
N LEU A 263 10.17 -0.36 9.38
CA LEU A 263 11.44 0.10 9.99
C LEU A 263 12.48 0.61 8.98
N SER A 264 12.05 1.13 7.84
CA SER A 264 12.94 1.71 6.83
C SER A 264 12.80 3.23 6.80
N LYS A 265 13.74 3.93 6.13
CA LYS A 265 13.68 5.41 5.97
C LYS A 265 12.43 5.89 5.21
N GLN A 266 11.74 5.03 4.50
CA GLN A 266 10.54 5.30 3.71
C GLN A 266 9.26 4.63 4.28
N GLY A 267 9.38 3.92 5.40
CA GLY A 267 8.26 3.29 6.10
C GLY A 267 7.53 4.25 7.03
N ALA A 268 6.40 3.81 7.58
CA ALA A 268 5.61 4.60 8.51
C ALA A 268 6.32 4.86 9.85
N ASP A 269 7.23 3.97 10.26
CA ASP A 269 8.10 4.15 11.45
C ASP A 269 9.38 4.92 11.10
N SER A 270 9.27 5.94 10.25
CA SER A 270 10.36 6.85 9.89
C SER A 270 9.96 8.30 10.13
N THR A 271 10.92 9.20 9.93
CA THR A 271 10.66 10.65 9.99
C THR A 271 10.05 11.22 8.70
N LEU A 272 9.72 10.39 7.68
CA LEU A 272 9.26 10.89 6.38
C LEU A 272 8.10 11.87 6.51
N LEU A 273 7.02 11.48 7.20
CA LEU A 273 5.84 12.33 7.34
C LEU A 273 6.15 13.59 8.16
N SER A 274 6.82 13.45 9.32
CA SER A 274 7.20 14.58 10.17
C SER A 274 8.13 15.56 9.47
N ASP A 275 9.11 15.06 8.68
CA ASP A 275 10.04 15.89 7.91
C ASP A 275 9.28 16.71 6.84
N VAL A 276 8.36 16.05 6.09
CA VAL A 276 7.59 16.71 5.04
C VAL A 276 6.68 17.78 5.64
N LEU A 277 5.91 17.46 6.68
CA LEU A 277 5.00 18.40 7.33
C LEU A 277 5.76 19.59 7.93
N SER A 278 6.81 19.33 8.72
CA SER A 278 7.59 20.38 9.35
C SER A 278 8.21 21.32 8.32
N ARG A 279 8.77 20.79 7.24
CA ARG A 279 9.38 21.61 6.16
C ARG A 279 8.34 22.40 5.37
N ALA A 280 7.20 21.80 5.06
CA ALA A 280 6.11 22.49 4.36
C ALA A 280 5.58 23.66 5.20
N LEU A 281 5.25 23.40 6.48
CA LEU A 281 4.70 24.39 7.39
C LEU A 281 5.73 25.51 7.71
N SER A 282 6.99 25.15 7.91
CA SER A 282 8.08 26.13 8.09
C SER A 282 8.27 27.03 6.86
N SER A 283 8.16 26.47 5.64
CA SER A 283 8.23 27.24 4.40
C SER A 283 7.07 28.23 4.24
N LEU A 284 5.92 27.95 4.87
CA LEU A 284 4.77 28.86 4.97
C LEU A 284 4.94 29.92 6.08
N GLY A 285 6.06 29.95 6.78
CA GLY A 285 6.39 30.94 7.80
C GLY A 285 5.97 30.60 9.22
N LEU A 286 5.50 29.36 9.49
CA LEU A 286 5.16 28.96 10.86
C LEU A 286 6.43 28.73 11.68
N SER A 287 6.42 29.21 12.93
CA SER A 287 7.43 28.89 13.93
C SER A 287 7.30 27.45 14.43
N ASP A 288 8.35 26.89 15.04
CA ASP A 288 8.30 25.53 15.63
C ASP A 288 7.14 25.34 16.60
N ALA A 289 6.83 26.35 17.41
CA ALA A 289 5.69 26.30 18.34
C ALA A 289 4.35 26.19 17.60
N GLN A 290 4.19 26.95 16.51
CA GLN A 290 2.97 26.90 15.68
C GLN A 290 2.86 25.59 14.92
N ILE A 291 3.99 25.04 14.43
CA ILE A 291 4.02 23.72 13.78
C ILE A 291 3.56 22.63 14.75
N ARG A 292 4.10 22.62 15.98
CA ARG A 292 3.68 21.65 17.01
C ARG A 292 2.18 21.78 17.37
N ALA A 293 1.69 23.00 17.49
CA ALA A 293 0.27 23.26 17.73
C ALA A 293 -0.61 22.76 16.57
N ALA A 294 -0.23 23.04 15.34
CA ALA A 294 -0.92 22.56 14.15
C ALA A 294 -0.95 21.02 14.07
N LEU A 295 0.18 20.35 14.32
CA LEU A 295 0.25 18.90 14.29
C LEU A 295 -0.59 18.26 15.41
N SER A 296 -0.61 18.82 16.64
CA SER A 296 -1.44 18.31 17.74
C SER A 296 -2.94 18.50 17.48
N SER A 297 -3.32 19.46 16.65
CA SER A 297 -4.71 19.71 16.24
C SER A 297 -5.09 18.99 14.94
N SER A 298 -4.16 18.23 14.36
CA SER A 298 -4.38 17.49 13.11
C SER A 298 -5.11 16.17 13.36
N PHE A 299 -5.64 15.60 12.28
CA PHE A 299 -6.31 14.31 12.29
C PHE A 299 -5.77 13.42 11.17
N MET A 300 -5.51 12.15 11.48
CA MET A 300 -5.04 11.16 10.51
C MET A 300 -6.06 10.02 10.34
N VAL A 301 -6.24 9.60 9.12
CA VAL A 301 -6.87 8.34 8.73
C VAL A 301 -5.77 7.40 8.28
N SER A 302 -5.56 6.30 9.00
CA SER A 302 -4.70 5.20 8.62
C SER A 302 -5.55 4.20 7.84
N ALA A 303 -5.35 4.14 6.54
CA ALA A 303 -6.13 3.31 5.61
C ALA A 303 -5.30 2.11 5.16
N ASP A 304 -5.78 0.92 5.52
CA ASP A 304 -5.15 -0.37 5.26
C ASP A 304 -6.24 -1.44 5.26
N ASN A 305 -6.24 -2.37 4.30
CA ASN A 305 -7.34 -3.31 4.09
C ASN A 305 -7.73 -4.09 5.36
N ALA A 306 -8.96 -4.53 5.44
CA ALA A 306 -9.55 -5.22 6.57
C ALA A 306 -10.02 -6.64 6.20
N HIS A 307 -10.26 -7.48 7.20
CA HIS A 307 -10.70 -8.85 6.97
C HIS A 307 -12.22 -8.93 6.78
N ALA A 308 -12.69 -9.50 5.66
CA ALA A 308 -14.07 -9.95 5.54
C ALA A 308 -14.26 -11.29 6.23
N VAL A 309 -15.46 -11.53 6.78
CA VAL A 309 -15.83 -12.85 7.34
C VAL A 309 -15.74 -13.92 6.26
N HIS A 310 -14.93 -14.94 6.52
CA HIS A 310 -14.75 -16.04 5.60
C HIS A 310 -16.02 -16.91 5.56
N PRO A 311 -16.62 -17.16 4.39
CA PRO A 311 -17.94 -17.82 4.29
C PRO A 311 -17.97 -19.24 4.89
N ASN A 312 -16.86 -19.96 4.85
CA ASN A 312 -16.75 -21.32 5.36
C ASN A 312 -16.19 -21.40 6.81
N HIS A 313 -15.71 -20.27 7.37
CA HIS A 313 -15.09 -20.24 8.69
C HIS A 313 -15.53 -19.01 9.52
N PRO A 314 -16.86 -18.77 9.66
CA PRO A 314 -17.34 -17.61 10.42
C PRO A 314 -16.98 -17.68 11.91
N GLU A 315 -16.69 -18.88 12.43
CA GLU A 315 -16.25 -19.09 13.82
C GLU A 315 -14.86 -18.53 14.12
N LYS A 316 -14.07 -18.14 13.13
CA LYS A 316 -12.76 -17.49 13.30
C LYS A 316 -12.87 -16.00 13.61
N TYR A 317 -14.04 -15.43 13.48
CA TYR A 317 -14.30 -14.00 13.65
C TYR A 317 -15.11 -13.74 14.93
N ASP A 318 -15.02 -12.53 15.46
CA ASP A 318 -15.88 -12.10 16.55
C ASP A 318 -17.37 -12.19 16.15
N GLU A 319 -18.26 -12.49 17.09
CA GLU A 319 -19.69 -12.68 16.77
C GLU A 319 -20.42 -11.37 16.45
N LEU A 320 -20.00 -10.28 17.08
CA LEU A 320 -20.71 -8.99 17.01
C LEU A 320 -20.00 -7.95 16.14
N ASN A 321 -18.66 -8.06 16.01
CA ASN A 321 -17.83 -7.11 15.28
C ASN A 321 -17.35 -7.71 13.95
N ARG A 322 -18.31 -8.05 13.10
CA ARG A 322 -18.11 -8.72 11.81
C ARG A 322 -18.18 -7.74 10.65
N THR A 323 -17.31 -7.95 9.69
CA THR A 323 -17.21 -7.12 8.49
C THR A 323 -17.34 -7.95 7.23
N PHE A 324 -17.98 -7.39 6.21
CA PHE A 324 -18.34 -8.06 4.98
C PHE A 324 -17.97 -7.20 3.77
N MET A 325 -17.59 -7.83 2.68
CA MET A 325 -17.41 -7.16 1.39
C MET A 325 -18.71 -6.49 0.94
N ASN A 326 -18.61 -5.35 0.29
CA ASN A 326 -19.71 -4.47 -0.12
C ASN A 326 -20.54 -3.89 1.04
N GLY A 327 -20.00 -3.95 2.25
CA GLY A 327 -20.63 -3.41 3.46
C GLY A 327 -20.21 -1.99 3.82
N GLY A 328 -19.35 -1.38 3.03
CA GLY A 328 -18.82 -0.04 3.30
C GLY A 328 -17.48 -0.05 4.02
N VAL A 329 -17.07 1.12 4.50
CA VAL A 329 -15.78 1.30 5.16
C VAL A 329 -15.76 0.64 6.52
N VAL A 330 -14.68 -0.05 6.83
CA VAL A 330 -14.44 -0.73 8.11
C VAL A 330 -13.63 0.19 9.02
N ILE A 331 -14.12 0.47 10.23
CA ILE A 331 -13.34 1.07 11.32
C ILE A 331 -12.80 -0.06 12.19
N LYS A 332 -11.46 -0.08 12.39
CA LYS A 332 -10.75 -1.17 13.08
C LYS A 332 -10.45 -0.79 14.53
N HIS A 333 -10.80 -1.65 15.48
CA HIS A 333 -10.56 -1.46 16.92
C HIS A 333 -9.64 -2.53 17.49
N ASN A 334 -8.72 -2.12 18.37
CA ASN A 334 -7.88 -3.05 19.12
C ASN A 334 -7.47 -2.47 20.48
N ALA A 335 -7.84 -3.14 21.56
CA ALA A 335 -7.54 -2.70 22.92
C ALA A 335 -6.03 -2.62 23.24
N ASN A 336 -5.19 -3.36 22.51
CA ASN A 336 -3.74 -3.31 22.63
C ASN A 336 -3.08 -2.26 21.75
N GLN A 337 -3.87 -1.34 21.16
CA GLN A 337 -3.39 -0.25 20.29
C GLN A 337 -2.59 -0.74 19.07
N LYS A 338 -2.93 -1.93 18.54
CA LYS A 338 -2.46 -2.39 17.24
C LYS A 338 -3.15 -1.62 16.10
N TYR A 339 -4.33 -1.10 16.37
CA TYR A 339 -5.04 -0.07 15.66
C TYR A 339 -5.20 1.12 16.59
N THR A 340 -5.02 2.33 16.09
CA THR A 340 -5.00 3.57 16.88
C THR A 340 -6.37 4.07 17.26
N THR A 341 -7.42 3.52 16.67
CA THR A 341 -8.81 3.95 16.86
C THR A 341 -9.22 3.95 18.32
N ASP A 342 -9.79 5.06 18.77
CA ASP A 342 -10.48 5.24 20.03
C ASP A 342 -11.90 5.79 19.79
N ALA A 343 -12.66 6.04 20.85
CA ALA A 343 -14.04 6.53 20.74
C ALA A 343 -14.13 7.92 20.07
N VAL A 344 -13.10 8.75 20.20
CA VAL A 344 -13.05 10.10 19.61
C VAL A 344 -12.84 9.98 18.10
N SER A 345 -11.79 9.29 17.69
CA SER A 345 -11.44 9.16 16.28
C SER A 345 -12.47 8.37 15.48
N ASP A 346 -13.04 7.30 16.08
CA ASP A 346 -14.19 6.57 15.53
C ASP A 346 -15.38 7.51 15.27
N SER A 347 -15.83 8.23 16.31
CA SER A 347 -17.02 9.10 16.21
C SER A 347 -16.86 10.17 15.15
N ILE A 348 -15.68 10.80 15.06
CA ILE A 348 -15.39 11.83 14.05
C ILE A 348 -15.52 11.23 12.65
N PHE A 349 -14.88 10.10 12.39
CA PHE A 349 -14.89 9.51 11.05
C PHE A 349 -16.24 8.91 10.68
N ALA A 350 -16.93 8.26 11.64
CA ALA A 350 -18.28 7.73 11.43
C ALA A 350 -19.29 8.85 11.09
N GLU A 351 -19.23 10.00 11.75
CA GLU A 351 -20.08 11.18 11.43
C GLU A 351 -19.80 11.74 10.02
N ILE A 352 -18.52 11.77 9.60
CA ILE A 352 -18.14 12.16 8.23
C ILE A 352 -18.74 11.20 7.22
N CYS A 353 -18.61 9.88 7.44
CA CYS A 353 -19.19 8.84 6.59
C CYS A 353 -20.72 8.97 6.53
N ALA A 354 -21.39 9.19 7.66
CA ALA A 354 -22.84 9.36 7.72
C ALA A 354 -23.32 10.56 6.89
N LYS A 355 -22.64 11.70 7.00
CA LYS A 355 -22.93 12.90 6.17
C LYS A 355 -22.72 12.62 4.68
N ALA A 356 -21.73 11.82 4.32
CA ALA A 356 -21.45 11.40 2.94
C ALA A 356 -22.40 10.29 2.44
N GLY A 357 -23.25 9.73 3.30
CA GLY A 357 -24.10 8.58 2.96
C GLY A 357 -23.29 7.31 2.65
N VAL A 358 -22.17 7.13 3.32
CA VAL A 358 -21.29 5.93 3.20
C VAL A 358 -21.54 5.01 4.39
N PRO A 359 -21.87 3.73 4.17
CA PRO A 359 -22.03 2.78 5.26
C PRO A 359 -20.70 2.49 5.96
N VAL A 360 -20.76 2.25 7.27
CA VAL A 360 -19.61 1.93 8.13
C VAL A 360 -19.86 0.61 8.83
N GLN A 361 -18.79 -0.19 8.96
CA GLN A 361 -18.74 -1.42 9.73
C GLN A 361 -17.65 -1.29 10.80
N HIS A 362 -17.82 -1.95 11.94
CA HIS A 362 -16.80 -1.99 12.98
C HIS A 362 -16.18 -3.39 13.07
N PHE A 363 -14.87 -3.44 13.16
CA PHE A 363 -14.07 -4.65 13.26
C PHE A 363 -13.33 -4.72 14.59
N ALA A 364 -13.40 -5.87 15.23
CA ALA A 364 -12.49 -6.26 16.31
C ALA A 364 -12.12 -7.74 16.15
N ASN A 365 -10.91 -8.11 16.52
CA ASN A 365 -10.51 -9.51 16.54
C ASN A 365 -11.25 -10.28 17.61
N ARG A 366 -11.47 -11.59 17.41
CA ARG A 366 -11.80 -12.48 18.53
C ARG A 366 -10.74 -12.34 19.64
N SER A 367 -11.19 -12.34 20.90
CA SER A 367 -10.31 -12.10 22.06
C SER A 367 -9.17 -13.11 22.20
N ASP A 368 -9.29 -14.29 21.57
CA ASP A 368 -8.29 -15.37 21.58
C ASP A 368 -7.40 -15.38 20.32
N ILE A 369 -7.56 -14.42 19.41
CA ILE A 369 -6.77 -14.28 18.19
C ILE A 369 -5.94 -12.99 18.25
N LEU A 370 -4.63 -13.13 18.09
CA LEU A 370 -3.74 -11.98 17.93
C LEU A 370 -3.97 -11.36 16.55
N GLY A 371 -4.35 -10.10 16.52
CA GLY A 371 -4.48 -9.31 15.29
C GLY A 371 -3.14 -8.89 14.74
N GLY A 372 -3.14 -8.48 13.47
CA GLY A 372 -2.05 -7.71 12.87
C GLY A 372 -1.93 -6.31 13.49
N SER A 373 -1.00 -5.54 12.97
CA SER A 373 -0.83 -4.11 13.25
C SER A 373 -0.91 -3.37 11.92
N THR A 374 -1.13 -2.06 11.96
CA THR A 374 -1.15 -1.20 10.79
C THR A 374 -0.09 -0.10 10.88
N LEU A 375 0.00 0.73 9.87
CA LEU A 375 0.94 1.86 9.81
C LEU A 375 0.58 3.00 10.79
N GLY A 376 -0.68 3.10 11.24
CA GLY A 376 -1.17 4.23 12.04
C GLY A 376 -0.48 4.37 13.40
N ASN A 377 -0.36 3.29 14.15
CA ASN A 377 0.30 3.30 15.47
C ASN A 377 1.81 3.58 15.34
N LEU A 378 2.46 3.15 14.27
CA LEU A 378 3.88 3.41 14.01
C LEU A 378 4.11 4.88 13.63
N SER A 379 3.29 5.40 12.72
CA SER A 379 3.36 6.81 12.31
C SER A 379 3.10 7.76 13.49
N ASN A 380 2.16 7.42 14.38
CA ASN A 380 1.87 8.20 15.58
C ASN A 380 3.05 8.32 16.57
N ALA A 381 3.99 7.40 16.53
CA ALA A 381 5.21 7.51 17.33
C ALA A 381 6.09 8.72 16.92
N HIS A 382 5.98 9.16 15.64
CA HIS A 382 6.78 10.25 15.07
C HIS A 382 5.99 11.53 14.84
N VAL A 383 4.67 11.42 14.61
CA VAL A 383 3.76 12.55 14.40
C VAL A 383 2.47 12.25 15.16
N SER A 384 2.48 12.52 16.46
CA SER A 384 1.35 12.17 17.36
C SER A 384 0.15 13.09 17.12
N MET A 385 -0.98 12.48 16.74
CA MET A 385 -2.27 13.15 16.54
C MET A 385 -3.42 12.14 16.66
N ASN A 386 -4.65 12.64 16.74
CA ASN A 386 -5.81 11.75 16.68
C ASN A 386 -5.82 10.97 15.36
N THR A 387 -5.95 9.65 15.47
CA THR A 387 -5.88 8.76 14.32
C THR A 387 -6.96 7.69 14.40
N VAL A 388 -7.65 7.47 13.29
CA VAL A 388 -8.56 6.35 13.08
C VAL A 388 -7.95 5.35 12.11
N ASP A 389 -8.00 4.07 12.43
CA ASP A 389 -7.64 2.99 11.52
C ASP A 389 -8.87 2.47 10.80
N ILE A 390 -8.82 2.55 9.48
CA ILE A 390 -9.91 2.08 8.60
C ILE A 390 -9.40 1.10 7.56
N GLY A 391 -10.31 0.50 6.81
CA GLY A 391 -9.96 -0.31 5.65
C GLY A 391 -11.18 -0.77 4.85
N LEU A 392 -10.95 -1.55 3.81
CA LEU A 392 -11.98 -2.24 3.05
C LEU A 392 -11.91 -3.74 3.31
N ALA A 393 -13.07 -4.36 3.49
CA ALA A 393 -13.14 -5.77 3.83
C ALA A 393 -12.81 -6.65 2.62
N GLN A 394 -11.80 -7.51 2.75
CA GLN A 394 -11.36 -8.44 1.72
C GLN A 394 -11.25 -9.87 2.23
N LEU A 395 -11.29 -10.83 1.32
CA LEU A 395 -10.97 -12.24 1.55
C LEU A 395 -9.56 -12.57 1.04
N ALA A 396 -8.97 -13.57 1.69
CA ALA A 396 -7.66 -14.10 1.30
C ALA A 396 -6.54 -13.05 1.31
N MET A 397 -6.57 -12.10 2.26
CA MET A 397 -5.48 -11.15 2.49
C MET A 397 -4.13 -11.88 2.54
N HIS A 398 -3.11 -11.33 1.88
CA HIS A 398 -1.78 -11.93 1.70
C HIS A 398 -1.73 -13.18 0.81
N SER A 399 -2.81 -13.49 0.08
CA SER A 399 -2.75 -14.41 -1.05
C SER A 399 -2.07 -13.75 -2.25
N SER A 400 -1.50 -14.54 -3.15
CA SER A 400 -1.03 -14.02 -4.44
C SER A 400 -2.18 -13.52 -5.34
N TYR A 401 -3.45 -13.77 -4.95
CA TYR A 401 -4.65 -13.35 -5.67
C TYR A 401 -5.80 -13.22 -4.65
N GLU A 402 -6.19 -12.01 -4.35
CA GLU A 402 -7.10 -11.64 -3.28
C GLU A 402 -8.49 -11.28 -3.83
N THR A 403 -9.48 -11.07 -2.96
CA THR A 403 -10.87 -10.78 -3.38
C THR A 403 -11.48 -9.69 -2.51
N ALA A 404 -12.13 -8.70 -3.15
CA ALA A 404 -12.82 -7.61 -2.47
C ALA A 404 -14.17 -7.28 -3.11
N GLY A 405 -14.89 -6.33 -2.52
CA GLY A 405 -16.22 -5.92 -2.93
C GLY A 405 -16.22 -4.76 -3.91
N CYS A 406 -16.93 -4.88 -5.04
CA CYS A 406 -17.00 -3.83 -6.06
C CYS A 406 -17.63 -2.51 -5.59
N ALA A 407 -18.50 -2.54 -4.56
CA ALA A 407 -19.11 -1.33 -4.04
C ALA A 407 -18.17 -0.53 -3.13
N ASP A 408 -17.23 -1.21 -2.48
CA ASP A 408 -16.43 -0.63 -1.41
C ASP A 408 -15.36 0.33 -1.95
N VAL A 409 -14.87 0.15 -3.17
CA VAL A 409 -13.97 1.10 -3.84
C VAL A 409 -14.60 2.50 -3.92
N GLU A 410 -15.85 2.59 -4.37
CA GLU A 410 -16.61 3.85 -4.42
C GLU A 410 -16.88 4.39 -3.00
N HIS A 411 -17.24 3.51 -2.06
CA HIS A 411 -17.47 3.90 -0.67
C HIS A 411 -16.24 4.56 -0.05
N MET A 412 -15.05 3.97 -0.23
CA MET A 412 -13.81 4.53 0.30
C MET A 412 -13.48 5.89 -0.35
N ILE A 413 -13.55 6.00 -1.67
CA ILE A 413 -13.31 7.28 -2.35
C ILE A 413 -14.25 8.37 -1.83
N ARG A 414 -15.55 8.07 -1.65
CA ARG A 414 -16.54 9.02 -1.14
C ARG A 414 -16.26 9.40 0.32
N ALA A 415 -15.96 8.43 1.18
CA ALA A 415 -15.65 8.66 2.59
C ALA A 415 -14.42 9.55 2.75
N LEU A 416 -13.34 9.23 2.05
CA LEU A 416 -12.09 9.99 2.12
C LEU A 416 -12.20 11.36 1.45
N THR A 417 -12.97 11.50 0.37
CA THR A 417 -13.28 12.82 -0.20
C THR A 417 -14.03 13.70 0.81
N ALA A 418 -15.05 13.14 1.49
CA ALA A 418 -15.77 13.84 2.52
C ALA A 418 -14.88 14.19 3.72
N PHE A 419 -13.95 13.31 4.11
CA PHE A 419 -12.95 13.59 5.14
C PHE A 419 -12.09 14.79 4.76
N TYR A 420 -11.54 14.83 3.56
CA TYR A 420 -10.74 15.95 3.09
C TYR A 420 -11.52 17.28 2.93
N GLN A 421 -12.83 17.21 2.79
CA GLN A 421 -13.71 18.39 2.68
C GLN A 421 -14.25 18.89 4.02
N THR A 422 -14.29 18.02 5.03
CA THR A 422 -14.80 18.36 6.35
C THR A 422 -13.70 19.00 7.19
N ASN A 423 -13.92 20.18 7.71
CA ASN A 423 -12.99 20.83 8.62
C ASN A 423 -13.14 20.26 10.04
N VAL A 424 -12.16 19.46 10.48
CA VAL A 424 -12.14 18.84 11.82
C VAL A 424 -11.39 19.77 12.77
N VAL A 425 -12.13 20.62 13.49
CA VAL A 425 -11.55 21.62 14.38
C VAL A 425 -11.49 21.10 15.81
N THR A 426 -10.31 21.07 16.40
CA THR A 426 -10.11 20.82 17.83
C THR A 426 -10.50 22.07 18.61
N LEU A 427 -11.50 21.96 19.50
CA LEU A 427 -11.97 23.05 20.37
C LEU A 427 -11.26 23.02 21.72
N ALA A 428 -11.12 21.84 22.29
CA ALA A 428 -10.43 21.56 23.54
C ALA A 428 -9.96 20.09 23.55
N ASP A 429 -9.29 19.67 24.60
CA ASP A 429 -8.89 18.26 24.76
C ASP A 429 -10.12 17.35 24.81
N GLY A 430 -10.31 16.56 23.75
CA GLY A 430 -11.45 15.66 23.59
C GLY A 430 -12.71 16.29 22.96
N ASP A 431 -12.71 17.59 22.64
CA ASP A 431 -13.86 18.28 22.05
C ASP A 431 -13.58 18.77 20.63
N TYR A 432 -14.47 18.43 19.67
CA TYR A 432 -14.28 18.70 18.24
C TYR A 432 -15.53 19.32 17.61
N GLN A 433 -15.30 20.09 16.58
CA GLN A 433 -16.34 20.61 15.69
C GLN A 433 -16.09 20.14 14.26
N LEU A 434 -17.14 19.64 13.60
CA LEU A 434 -17.12 19.22 12.19
C LEU A 434 -17.93 20.21 11.36
N SER A 435 -17.27 20.97 10.48
CA SER A 435 -17.90 22.01 9.65
C SER A 435 -17.54 21.87 8.16
#